data_ebfc450f685a63269e12a8fc5e3fc93d
#
_entry.id   ebfc450f685a63269e12a8fc5e3fc93d
#
_cell.length_a   1.000
_cell.length_b   1.000
_cell.length_c   1.000
_cell.angle_alpha   90.00
_cell.angle_beta   90.00
_cell.angle_gamma   90.00
#
_symmetry.space_group_name_H-M   'P 1'
#
loop_
_entity.id
_entity.type
_entity.pdbx_description
1 polymer ?
#
loop_
_entity_poly.entity_id
_entity_poly.type
_entity_poly.pdbx_seq_one_letter_code
_entity_poly.pdbx_strand_id
1 'polypeptide(L)'
;FIFKTKYSQDINIAKHNGDRFWYSLLILIMAALPLVLDDFYLGEISYICILSIAGIGLMILSGYTGLASLGHAAFLGVGAYTHAFLLTNGIPFYASIPIVIVVSFLVGAAIGIPILRLTGMYLAIATLALGFIAEHVFIKWEHFTGGNRGLPVPQPEFLGMSFYDSVFFYYVCLVFLIAAMFAAINILRSPTCLLYTSDAADDSLR
;
A
#
# COMPACT_ATOMS: atom_id res chain seq x y z
N PHE A 1 -3.24 24.32 25.36
CA PHE A 1 -4.38 23.59 24.75
C PHE A 1 -5.17 24.55 23.89
N ILE A 2 -5.06 24.44 22.56
CA ILE A 2 -5.83 25.29 21.63
C ILE A 2 -7.05 24.45 21.23
N PHE A 3 -8.23 24.84 21.74
CA PHE A 3 -9.50 24.25 21.33
C PHE A 3 -9.75 24.54 19.85
N LYS A 4 -9.84 23.48 19.04
CA LYS A 4 -10.17 23.58 17.61
C LYS A 4 -11.67 23.81 17.47
N THR A 5 -12.06 24.98 16.99
CA THR A 5 -13.48 25.37 16.85
C THR A 5 -13.98 25.31 15.39
N LYS A 6 -13.09 25.09 14.41
CA LYS A 6 -13.45 25.02 12.98
C LYS A 6 -12.77 23.85 12.31
N TYR A 7 -13.53 23.11 11.50
CA TYR A 7 -13.07 21.99 10.66
C TYR A 7 -11.88 22.35 9.77
N SER A 8 -11.83 23.57 9.22
CA SER A 8 -10.70 24.06 8.43
C SER A 8 -9.37 24.16 9.21
N GLN A 9 -9.41 24.15 10.52
CA GLN A 9 -8.20 24.16 11.37
C GLN A 9 -7.58 22.76 11.52
N ASP A 10 -8.32 21.71 11.21
CA ASP A 10 -7.86 20.32 11.27
C ASP A 10 -7.23 19.86 9.95
N ILE A 11 -7.53 20.57 8.86
CA ILE A 11 -7.10 20.24 7.51
C ILE A 11 -5.62 20.59 7.24
N ASN A 12 -5.01 21.53 7.99
CA ASN A 12 -3.62 21.93 7.79
C ASN A 12 -2.64 20.96 8.43
N ILE A 13 -1.91 20.17 7.59
CA ILE A 13 -0.88 19.20 8.00
C ILE A 13 0.28 19.89 8.71
N ALA A 14 0.65 21.09 8.25
CA ALA A 14 1.77 21.85 8.77
C ALA A 14 1.29 23.19 9.34
N LYS A 15 0.89 23.18 10.62
CA LYS A 15 0.45 24.38 11.34
C LYS A 15 1.59 25.33 11.69
N HIS A 16 2.77 24.80 11.89
CA HIS A 16 3.95 25.58 12.29
C HIS A 16 5.02 25.51 11.18
N ASN A 17 5.76 26.61 11.02
CA ASN A 17 6.94 26.60 10.14
C ASN A 17 7.95 25.52 10.54
N GLY A 18 7.97 25.11 11.81
CA GLY A 18 8.76 23.99 12.31
C GLY A 18 8.36 22.66 11.66
N ASP A 19 7.06 22.36 11.55
CA ASP A 19 6.59 21.10 10.96
C ASP A 19 6.97 21.01 9.48
N ARG A 20 6.84 22.13 8.75
CA ARG A 20 7.24 22.19 7.34
C ARG A 20 8.74 21.99 7.17
N PHE A 21 9.54 22.56 8.08
CA PHE A 21 10.98 22.39 8.06
C PHE A 21 11.38 20.93 8.27
N TRP A 22 10.78 20.24 9.25
CA TRP A 22 11.08 18.84 9.53
C TRP A 22 10.63 17.91 8.39
N TYR A 23 9.45 18.11 7.80
CA TYR A 23 8.99 17.33 6.64
C TYR A 23 9.86 17.56 5.40
N SER A 24 10.22 18.82 5.10
CA SER A 24 11.09 19.11 3.96
C SER A 24 12.51 18.59 4.19
N LEU A 25 13.02 18.63 5.42
CA LEU A 25 14.32 18.06 5.78
C LEU A 25 14.32 16.54 5.59
N LEU A 26 13.27 15.86 6.02
CA LEU A 26 13.12 14.41 5.85
C LEU A 26 13.11 14.02 4.37
N ILE A 27 12.31 14.71 3.55
CA ILE A 27 12.26 14.46 2.11
C ILE A 27 13.64 14.71 1.47
N LEU A 28 14.34 15.76 1.89
CA LEU A 28 15.66 16.09 1.37
C LEU A 28 16.71 15.03 1.77
N ILE A 29 16.65 14.54 3.01
CA ILE A 29 17.51 13.44 3.47
C ILE A 29 17.24 12.18 2.64
N MET A 30 15.96 11.80 2.47
CA MET A 30 15.59 10.64 1.65
C MET A 30 16.04 10.81 0.19
N ALA A 31 15.96 11.99 -0.38
CA ALA A 31 16.42 12.24 -1.74
C ALA A 31 17.95 12.23 -1.86
N ALA A 32 18.68 12.55 -0.80
CA ALA A 32 20.15 12.55 -0.79
C ALA A 32 20.75 11.16 -0.48
N LEU A 33 19.98 10.21 0.02
CA LEU A 33 20.43 8.86 0.37
C LEU A 33 21.21 8.14 -0.75
N PRO A 34 20.78 8.18 -2.03
CA PRO A 34 21.51 7.52 -3.11
C PRO A 34 22.91 8.07 -3.39
N LEU A 35 23.25 9.26 -2.85
CA LEU A 35 24.58 9.85 -3.01
C LEU A 35 25.61 9.29 -2.01
N VAL A 36 25.13 8.65 -0.94
CA VAL A 36 25.97 8.19 0.18
C VAL A 36 25.98 6.67 0.32
N LEU A 37 24.92 6.00 -0.13
CA LEU A 37 24.72 4.57 0.08
C LEU A 37 25.07 3.75 -1.16
N ASP A 38 25.64 2.57 -0.91
CA ASP A 38 25.90 1.56 -1.92
C ASP A 38 24.59 0.91 -2.43
N ASP A 39 24.65 0.31 -3.62
CA ASP A 39 23.51 -0.35 -4.30
C ASP A 39 22.79 -1.38 -3.42
N PHE A 40 23.52 -2.11 -2.57
CA PHE A 40 22.94 -3.07 -1.66
C PHE A 40 21.96 -2.42 -0.67
N TYR A 41 22.40 -1.34 -0.01
CA TYR A 41 21.54 -0.62 0.94
C TYR A 41 20.37 0.11 0.27
N LEU A 42 20.58 0.58 -0.97
CA LEU A 42 19.49 1.17 -1.77
C LEU A 42 18.41 0.14 -2.07
N GLY A 43 18.76 -1.10 -2.36
CA GLY A 43 17.83 -2.21 -2.55
C GLY A 43 16.98 -2.46 -1.30
N GLU A 44 17.63 -2.53 -0.12
CA GLU A 44 16.95 -2.74 1.16
C GLU A 44 15.99 -1.59 1.50
N ILE A 45 16.41 -0.34 1.29
CA ILE A 45 15.54 0.82 1.55
C ILE A 45 14.37 0.86 0.57
N SER A 46 14.58 0.50 -0.69
CA SER A 46 13.50 0.39 -1.68
C SER A 46 12.45 -0.65 -1.25
N TYR A 47 12.91 -1.79 -0.71
CA TYR A 47 12.02 -2.80 -0.14
C TYR A 47 11.25 -2.26 1.07
N ILE A 48 11.90 -1.51 1.96
CA ILE A 48 11.23 -0.84 3.08
C ILE A 48 10.19 0.17 2.60
N CYS A 49 10.45 0.92 1.52
CA CYS A 49 9.48 1.84 0.93
C CYS A 49 8.23 1.09 0.43
N ILE A 50 8.41 -0.06 -0.24
CA ILE A 50 7.29 -0.90 -0.72
C ILE A 50 6.47 -1.43 0.46
N LEU A 51 7.12 -1.96 1.50
CA LEU A 51 6.44 -2.42 2.71
C LEU A 51 5.73 -1.29 3.44
N SER A 52 6.29 -0.08 3.42
CA SER A 52 5.67 1.11 4.01
C SER A 52 4.37 1.48 3.29
N ILE A 53 4.31 1.36 1.97
CA ILE A 53 3.08 1.58 1.18
C ILE A 53 2.00 0.57 1.61
N ALA A 54 2.37 -0.72 1.73
CA ALA A 54 1.46 -1.75 2.22
C ALA A 54 1.02 -1.47 3.67
N GLY A 55 1.94 -1.03 4.53
CA GLY A 55 1.67 -0.64 5.91
C GLY A 55 0.71 0.55 6.04
N ILE A 56 0.80 1.54 5.16
CA ILE A 56 -0.16 2.66 5.09
C ILE A 56 -1.57 2.13 4.81
N GLY A 57 -1.73 1.21 3.86
CA GLY A 57 -3.01 0.57 3.57
C GLY A 57 -3.57 -0.19 4.78
N LEU A 58 -2.73 -0.95 5.46
CA LEU A 58 -3.11 -1.66 6.68
C LEU A 58 -3.47 -0.70 7.83
N MET A 59 -2.74 0.40 7.98
CA MET A 59 -3.00 1.43 8.97
C MET A 59 -4.38 2.09 8.77
N ILE A 60 -4.76 2.36 7.52
CA ILE A 60 -6.09 2.90 7.22
C ILE A 60 -7.16 1.89 7.61
N LEU A 61 -6.98 0.62 7.25
CA LEU A 61 -7.95 -0.42 7.53
C LEU A 61 -8.05 -0.73 9.03
N SER A 62 -6.95 -0.98 9.72
CA SER A 62 -6.98 -1.39 11.13
C SER A 62 -7.03 -0.20 12.10
N GLY A 63 -6.35 0.90 11.77
CA GLY A 63 -6.23 2.04 12.66
C GLY A 63 -7.47 2.95 12.68
N TYR A 64 -8.10 3.16 11.53
CA TYR A 64 -9.23 4.09 11.41
C TYR A 64 -10.60 3.40 11.38
N THR A 65 -10.70 2.21 10.81
CA THR A 65 -11.97 1.47 10.80
C THR A 65 -12.10 0.48 11.97
N GLY A 66 -11.03 0.27 12.76
CA GLY A 66 -11.01 -0.70 13.85
C GLY A 66 -11.10 -2.16 13.42
N LEU A 67 -10.99 -2.44 12.12
CA LEU A 67 -11.10 -3.77 11.55
C LEU A 67 -9.74 -4.48 11.60
N ALA A 68 -9.58 -5.46 12.48
CA ALA A 68 -8.37 -6.27 12.53
C ALA A 68 -8.27 -7.16 11.27
N SER A 69 -7.31 -6.88 10.38
CA SER A 69 -7.07 -7.67 9.18
C SER A 69 -5.68 -8.32 9.22
N LEU A 70 -5.67 -9.66 9.26
CA LEU A 70 -4.44 -10.47 9.20
C LEU A 70 -4.18 -11.01 7.78
N GLY A 71 -5.10 -10.78 6.84
CA GLY A 71 -5.00 -11.25 5.45
C GLY A 71 -4.47 -10.21 4.45
N HIS A 72 -3.93 -9.08 4.92
CA HIS A 72 -3.49 -8.00 4.03
C HIS A 72 -2.40 -8.42 3.04
N ALA A 73 -1.53 -9.35 3.43
CA ALA A 73 -0.50 -9.92 2.57
C ALA A 73 -1.07 -10.63 1.32
N ALA A 74 -2.29 -11.18 1.39
CA ALA A 74 -2.95 -11.80 0.25
C ALA A 74 -3.19 -10.79 -0.89
N PHE A 75 -3.62 -9.58 -0.58
CA PHE A 75 -3.85 -8.52 -1.57
C PHE A 75 -2.55 -8.01 -2.17
N LEU A 76 -1.48 -7.93 -1.36
CA LEU A 76 -0.14 -7.62 -1.87
C LEU A 76 0.31 -8.69 -2.87
N GLY A 77 0.09 -9.97 -2.56
CA GLY A 77 0.37 -11.08 -3.46
C GLY A 77 -0.43 -11.01 -4.76
N VAL A 78 -1.73 -10.73 -4.70
CA VAL A 78 -2.57 -10.54 -5.90
C VAL A 78 -1.99 -9.44 -6.80
N GLY A 79 -1.62 -8.31 -6.23
CA GLY A 79 -1.00 -7.21 -6.98
C GLY A 79 0.32 -7.62 -7.63
N ALA A 80 1.22 -8.25 -6.87
CA ALA A 80 2.53 -8.67 -7.33
C ALA A 80 2.45 -9.71 -8.47
N TYR A 81 1.65 -10.76 -8.30
CA TYR A 81 1.48 -11.79 -9.34
C TYR A 81 0.77 -11.27 -10.58
N THR A 82 -0.23 -10.41 -10.42
CA THR A 82 -0.89 -9.76 -11.58
C THR A 82 0.11 -8.91 -12.36
N HIS A 83 0.93 -8.14 -11.68
CA HIS A 83 1.96 -7.32 -12.31
C HIS A 83 3.00 -8.18 -13.04
N ALA A 84 3.52 -9.21 -12.37
CA ALA A 84 4.47 -10.15 -12.94
C ALA A 84 3.91 -10.84 -14.19
N PHE A 85 2.67 -11.30 -14.15
CA PHE A 85 1.99 -11.94 -15.28
C PHE A 85 1.82 -10.98 -16.47
N LEU A 86 1.47 -9.72 -16.23
CA LEU A 86 1.35 -8.71 -17.29
C LEU A 86 2.69 -8.41 -17.96
N LEU A 87 3.77 -8.29 -17.18
CA LEU A 87 5.12 -8.06 -17.70
C LEU A 87 5.62 -9.25 -18.53
N THR A 88 5.38 -10.49 -18.08
CA THR A 88 5.75 -11.69 -18.85
C THR A 88 5.00 -11.80 -20.17
N ASN A 89 3.80 -11.23 -20.28
CA ASN A 89 3.04 -11.13 -21.52
C ASN A 89 3.42 -9.91 -22.39
N GLY A 90 4.48 -9.19 -22.05
CA GLY A 90 5.00 -8.07 -22.84
C GLY A 90 4.24 -6.75 -22.66
N ILE A 91 3.38 -6.64 -21.66
CA ILE A 91 2.70 -5.37 -21.36
C ILE A 91 3.68 -4.43 -20.67
N PRO A 92 3.87 -3.19 -21.16
CA PRO A 92 4.83 -2.26 -20.59
C PRO A 92 4.43 -1.88 -19.16
N PHE A 93 5.45 -1.57 -18.35
CA PHE A 93 5.30 -1.25 -16.92
C PHE A 93 4.24 -0.18 -16.64
N TYR A 94 4.21 0.91 -17.40
CA TYR A 94 3.25 2.01 -17.20
C TYR A 94 1.79 1.60 -17.48
N ALA A 95 1.56 0.65 -18.38
CA ALA A 95 0.21 0.15 -18.68
C ALA A 95 -0.22 -0.94 -17.68
N SER A 96 0.71 -1.66 -17.09
CA SER A 96 0.41 -2.71 -16.11
C SER A 96 -0.10 -2.13 -14.78
N ILE A 97 0.40 -0.96 -14.33
CA ILE A 97 0.02 -0.34 -13.06
C ILE A 97 -1.50 -0.11 -12.94
N PRO A 98 -2.18 0.59 -13.87
CA PRO A 98 -3.61 0.81 -13.76
C PRO A 98 -4.41 -0.50 -13.80
N ILE A 99 -3.96 -1.49 -14.58
CA ILE A 99 -4.61 -2.81 -14.64
C ILE A 99 -4.50 -3.50 -13.29
N VAL A 100 -3.31 -3.50 -12.67
CA VAL A 100 -3.09 -4.08 -11.33
C VAL A 100 -3.97 -3.41 -10.28
N ILE A 101 -4.09 -2.08 -10.31
CA ILE A 101 -4.97 -1.34 -9.39
C ILE A 101 -6.42 -1.80 -9.54
N VAL A 102 -6.92 -1.89 -10.77
CA VAL A 102 -8.30 -2.33 -11.04
C VAL A 102 -8.53 -3.78 -10.61
N VAL A 103 -7.61 -4.68 -10.95
CA VAL A 103 -7.72 -6.11 -10.57
C VAL A 103 -7.68 -6.27 -9.05
N SER A 104 -6.72 -5.63 -8.38
CA SER A 104 -6.61 -5.68 -6.91
C SER A 104 -7.85 -5.09 -6.23
N PHE A 105 -8.41 -4.01 -6.79
CA PHE A 105 -9.65 -3.44 -6.29
C PHE A 105 -10.85 -4.40 -6.45
N LEU A 106 -11.00 -5.02 -7.62
CA LEU A 106 -12.09 -5.97 -7.88
C LEU A 106 -11.99 -7.20 -6.98
N VAL A 107 -10.80 -7.77 -6.84
CA VAL A 107 -10.56 -8.91 -5.95
C VAL A 107 -10.81 -8.50 -4.50
N GLY A 108 -10.31 -7.33 -4.10
CA GLY A 108 -10.52 -6.77 -2.77
C GLY A 108 -12.00 -6.54 -2.47
N ALA A 109 -12.77 -6.00 -3.41
CA ALA A 109 -14.21 -5.80 -3.26
C ALA A 109 -14.96 -7.14 -3.21
N ALA A 110 -14.65 -8.09 -4.10
CA ALA A 110 -15.31 -9.40 -4.14
C ALA A 110 -15.13 -10.20 -2.85
N ILE A 111 -13.94 -10.13 -2.24
CA ILE A 111 -13.62 -10.81 -0.99
C ILE A 111 -14.04 -9.98 0.22
N GLY A 112 -13.86 -8.68 0.16
CA GLY A 112 -14.14 -7.76 1.26
C GLY A 112 -15.62 -7.67 1.61
N ILE A 113 -16.50 -7.57 0.60
CA ILE A 113 -17.95 -7.45 0.85
C ILE A 113 -18.52 -8.57 1.74
N PRO A 114 -18.23 -9.87 1.51
CA PRO A 114 -18.68 -10.93 2.41
C PRO A 114 -18.02 -10.86 3.79
N ILE A 115 -16.72 -10.55 3.84
CA ILE A 115 -15.93 -10.54 5.07
C ILE A 115 -16.35 -9.39 6.00
N LEU A 116 -16.72 -8.23 5.46
CA LEU A 116 -17.18 -7.08 6.24
C LEU A 116 -18.49 -7.32 7.00
N ARG A 117 -19.20 -8.43 6.73
CA ARG A 117 -20.36 -8.84 7.53
C ARG A 117 -19.97 -9.47 8.86
N LEU A 118 -18.70 -9.80 9.04
CA LEU A 118 -18.16 -10.37 10.27
C LEU A 118 -17.65 -9.26 11.17
N THR A 119 -17.85 -9.38 12.47
CA THR A 119 -17.44 -8.37 13.45
C THR A 119 -16.45 -8.95 14.47
N GLY A 120 -15.59 -8.08 15.03
CA GLY A 120 -14.68 -8.44 16.11
C GLY A 120 -13.69 -9.54 15.76
N MET A 121 -13.54 -10.54 16.64
CA MET A 121 -12.58 -11.64 16.49
C MET A 121 -12.87 -12.55 15.30
N TYR A 122 -14.12 -12.70 14.88
CA TYR A 122 -14.47 -13.52 13.71
C TYR A 122 -13.90 -12.94 12.42
N LEU A 123 -13.83 -11.62 12.31
CA LEU A 123 -13.20 -10.92 11.18
C LEU A 123 -11.70 -11.23 11.12
N ALA A 124 -11.00 -11.18 12.25
CA ALA A 124 -9.57 -11.47 12.30
C ALA A 124 -9.24 -12.90 11.87
N ILE A 125 -10.04 -13.87 12.35
CA ILE A 125 -9.89 -15.29 11.98
C ILE A 125 -10.20 -15.52 10.50
N ALA A 126 -11.25 -14.89 9.96
CA ALA A 126 -11.62 -15.02 8.55
C ALA A 126 -10.56 -14.42 7.64
N THR A 127 -9.98 -13.26 7.99
CA THR A 127 -8.90 -12.64 7.21
C THR A 127 -7.60 -13.44 7.30
N LEU A 128 -7.31 -14.08 8.44
CA LEU A 128 -6.18 -15.00 8.57
C LEU A 128 -6.36 -16.22 7.65
N ALA A 129 -7.56 -16.84 7.68
CA ALA A 129 -7.89 -17.94 6.80
C ALA A 129 -7.78 -17.55 5.32
N LEU A 130 -8.20 -16.33 4.96
CA LEU A 130 -8.01 -15.78 3.62
C LEU A 130 -6.53 -15.75 3.22
N GLY A 131 -5.64 -15.36 4.13
CA GLY A 131 -4.20 -15.36 3.89
C GLY A 131 -3.68 -16.74 3.50
N PHE A 132 -4.04 -17.79 4.26
CA PHE A 132 -3.67 -19.16 3.96
C PHE A 132 -4.30 -19.68 2.66
N ILE A 133 -5.56 -19.34 2.39
CA ILE A 133 -6.23 -19.73 1.14
C ILE A 133 -5.51 -19.07 -0.06
N ALA A 134 -5.18 -17.80 0.04
CA ALA A 134 -4.47 -17.09 -1.02
C ALA A 134 -3.09 -17.69 -1.29
N GLU A 135 -2.32 -17.99 -0.24
CA GLU A 135 -1.05 -18.70 -0.36
C GLU A 135 -1.19 -20.02 -1.11
N HIS A 136 -2.17 -20.83 -0.71
CA HIS A 136 -2.47 -22.12 -1.37
C HIS A 136 -2.87 -21.93 -2.84
N VAL A 137 -3.68 -20.93 -3.15
CA VAL A 137 -4.08 -20.60 -4.52
C VAL A 137 -2.84 -20.20 -5.34
N PHE A 138 -1.96 -19.35 -4.80
CA PHE A 138 -0.73 -18.96 -5.50
C PHE A 138 0.19 -20.15 -5.77
N ILE A 139 0.32 -21.08 -4.84
CA ILE A 139 1.15 -22.28 -5.01
C ILE A 139 0.55 -23.23 -6.08
N LYS A 140 -0.79 -23.40 -6.09
CA LYS A 140 -1.45 -24.36 -6.97
C LYS A 140 -1.75 -23.83 -8.37
N TRP A 141 -1.85 -22.55 -8.56
CA TRP A 141 -2.18 -21.95 -9.86
C TRP A 141 -0.94 -21.72 -10.71
N GLU A 142 -0.25 -22.81 -11.05
CA GLU A 142 1.04 -22.80 -11.76
C GLU A 142 1.03 -21.96 -13.05
N HIS A 143 -0.08 -21.98 -13.80
CA HIS A 143 -0.19 -21.24 -15.05
C HIS A 143 -0.12 -19.71 -14.87
N PHE A 144 -0.58 -19.17 -13.75
CA PHE A 144 -0.64 -17.75 -13.49
C PHE A 144 0.50 -17.26 -12.61
N THR A 145 0.93 -18.07 -11.65
CA THR A 145 1.92 -17.68 -10.64
C THR A 145 3.27 -18.33 -10.79
N GLY A 146 3.39 -19.33 -11.69
CA GLY A 146 4.57 -20.20 -11.77
C GLY A 146 4.67 -21.21 -10.61
N GLY A 147 3.67 -21.26 -9.71
CA GLY A 147 3.64 -22.15 -8.56
C GLY A 147 4.85 -21.96 -7.62
N ASN A 148 5.39 -23.06 -7.12
CA ASN A 148 6.56 -23.04 -6.23
C ASN A 148 7.87 -22.48 -6.87
N ARG A 149 7.93 -22.42 -8.20
CA ARG A 149 9.11 -21.90 -8.91
C ARG A 149 9.09 -20.38 -9.04
N GLY A 150 7.91 -19.77 -8.87
CA GLY A 150 7.70 -18.35 -9.13
C GLY A 150 7.72 -18.01 -10.62
N LEU A 151 7.32 -16.79 -10.94
CA LEU A 151 7.40 -16.26 -12.30
C LEU A 151 8.76 -15.55 -12.50
N PRO A 152 9.52 -15.87 -13.54
CA PRO A 152 10.65 -15.05 -13.94
C PRO A 152 10.12 -13.74 -14.53
N VAL A 153 10.23 -12.66 -13.77
CA VAL A 153 9.77 -11.34 -14.21
C VAL A 153 10.87 -10.74 -15.10
N PRO A 154 10.56 -10.41 -16.39
CA PRO A 154 11.48 -9.65 -17.20
C PRO A 154 11.70 -8.29 -16.57
N GLN A 155 12.92 -7.77 -16.66
CA GLN A 155 13.25 -6.47 -16.08
C GLN A 155 12.44 -5.39 -16.78
N PRO A 156 11.59 -4.64 -16.03
CA PRO A 156 10.79 -3.59 -16.63
C PRO A 156 11.69 -2.42 -17.05
N GLU A 157 11.41 -1.87 -18.22
CA GLU A 157 11.97 -0.61 -18.68
C GLU A 157 10.92 0.49 -18.54
N PHE A 158 11.32 1.60 -17.97
CA PHE A 158 10.48 2.77 -17.87
C PHE A 158 11.18 3.95 -18.56
N LEU A 159 10.56 4.48 -19.63
CA LEU A 159 11.10 5.59 -20.45
C LEU A 159 12.53 5.34 -20.97
N GLY A 160 12.89 4.09 -21.27
CA GLY A 160 14.23 3.74 -21.75
C GLY A 160 15.31 3.64 -20.67
N MET A 161 14.93 3.78 -19.40
CA MET A 161 15.80 3.48 -18.25
C MET A 161 15.44 2.11 -17.69
N SER A 162 16.45 1.28 -17.49
CA SER A 162 16.28 -0.04 -16.90
C SER A 162 16.17 0.05 -15.37
N PHE A 163 15.23 -0.69 -14.77
CA PHE A 163 15.15 -0.85 -13.30
C PHE A 163 16.33 -1.63 -12.71
N TYR A 164 17.32 -2.01 -13.54
CA TYR A 164 18.59 -2.56 -13.05
C TYR A 164 19.41 -1.52 -12.29
N ASP A 165 19.21 -0.24 -12.58
CA ASP A 165 19.84 0.85 -11.84
C ASP A 165 19.13 1.01 -10.47
N SER A 166 19.81 0.60 -9.41
CA SER A 166 19.32 0.66 -8.02
C SER A 166 18.87 2.06 -7.63
N VAL A 167 19.56 3.08 -8.14
CA VAL A 167 19.26 4.49 -7.87
C VAL A 167 17.92 4.89 -8.50
N PHE A 168 17.71 4.50 -9.77
CA PHE A 168 16.46 4.80 -10.47
C PHE A 168 15.27 4.08 -9.80
N PHE A 169 15.42 2.79 -9.46
CA PHE A 169 14.40 2.01 -8.78
C PHE A 169 14.03 2.62 -7.42
N TYR A 170 15.03 3.06 -6.65
CA TYR A 170 14.81 3.75 -5.39
C TYR A 170 13.95 5.00 -5.54
N TYR A 171 14.27 5.89 -6.50
CA TYR A 171 13.48 7.11 -6.71
C TYR A 171 12.04 6.80 -7.13
N VAL A 172 11.82 5.77 -7.94
CA VAL A 172 10.47 5.33 -8.30
C VAL A 172 9.70 4.88 -7.06
N CYS A 173 10.29 4.04 -6.20
CA CYS A 173 9.68 3.61 -4.94
C CYS A 173 9.38 4.79 -4.01
N LEU A 174 10.29 5.77 -3.92
CA LEU A 174 10.12 6.98 -3.12
C LEU A 174 8.95 7.83 -3.61
N VAL A 175 8.83 8.04 -4.92
CA VAL A 175 7.70 8.77 -5.52
C VAL A 175 6.37 8.08 -5.23
N PHE A 176 6.30 6.75 -5.38
CA PHE A 176 5.10 5.99 -5.05
C PHE A 176 4.76 6.05 -3.55
N LEU A 177 5.76 6.02 -2.67
CA LEU A 177 5.56 6.18 -1.23
C LEU A 177 4.97 7.55 -0.90
N ILE A 178 5.53 8.62 -1.46
CA ILE A 178 5.02 9.99 -1.27
C ILE A 178 3.59 10.11 -1.81
N ALA A 179 3.31 9.56 -2.99
CA ALA A 179 1.98 9.56 -3.57
C ALA A 179 0.98 8.79 -2.70
N ALA A 180 1.37 7.62 -2.17
CA ALA A 180 0.55 6.83 -1.24
C ALA A 180 0.26 7.59 0.06
N MET A 181 1.24 8.30 0.62
CA MET A 181 1.04 9.15 1.80
C MET A 181 0.04 10.28 1.52
N PHE A 182 0.17 10.97 0.38
CA PHE A 182 -0.80 12.01 -0.01
C PHE A 182 -2.19 11.44 -0.24
N ALA A 183 -2.31 10.28 -0.90
CA ALA A 183 -3.58 9.60 -1.09
C ALA A 183 -4.22 9.22 0.25
N ALA A 184 -3.44 8.64 1.17
CA ALA A 184 -3.88 8.30 2.52
C ALA A 184 -4.42 9.52 3.27
N ILE A 185 -3.68 10.63 3.26
CA ILE A 185 -4.10 11.87 3.92
C ILE A 185 -5.39 12.40 3.31
N ASN A 186 -5.55 12.35 1.98
CA ASN A 186 -6.76 12.79 1.30
C ASN A 186 -7.96 11.90 1.63
N ILE A 187 -7.77 10.58 1.70
CA ILE A 187 -8.82 9.62 2.11
C ILE A 187 -9.25 9.88 3.55
N LEU A 188 -8.29 10.03 4.47
CA LEU A 188 -8.56 10.27 5.88
C LEU A 188 -9.27 11.60 6.16
N ARG A 189 -9.12 12.57 5.27
CA ARG A 189 -9.78 13.89 5.34
C ARG A 189 -11.10 13.94 4.60
N SER A 190 -11.46 12.88 3.88
CA SER A 190 -12.73 12.84 3.18
C SER A 190 -13.89 12.70 4.18
N PRO A 191 -15.06 13.28 3.90
CA PRO A 191 -16.23 13.16 4.76
C PRO A 191 -16.70 11.71 4.94
N THR A 192 -16.35 10.83 4.02
CA THR A 192 -16.59 9.38 4.09
C THR A 192 -15.84 8.74 5.27
N CYS A 193 -14.61 9.17 5.57
CA CYS A 193 -13.85 8.62 6.70
C CYS A 193 -14.47 9.00 8.05
N LEU A 194 -15.03 10.21 8.16
CA LEU A 194 -15.74 10.65 9.36
C LEU A 194 -16.98 9.82 9.64
N LEU A 195 -17.67 9.33 8.60
CA LEU A 195 -18.84 8.47 8.75
C LEU A 195 -18.45 7.11 9.35
N TYR A 196 -17.38 6.50 8.86
CA TYR A 196 -16.88 5.22 9.37
C TYR A 196 -16.35 5.30 10.80
N THR A 197 -15.74 6.41 11.19
CA THR A 197 -15.24 6.61 12.56
C THR A 197 -16.38 6.89 13.53
N SER A 198 -17.49 7.52 13.12
CA SER A 198 -18.67 7.74 13.96
C SER A 198 -19.43 6.44 14.20
N ASP A 199 -19.58 5.58 13.20
CA ASP A 199 -20.22 4.26 13.35
C ASP A 199 -19.42 3.35 14.28
N ALA A 200 -18.08 3.36 14.20
CA ALA A 200 -17.21 2.60 15.10
C ALA A 200 -17.28 3.10 16.56
N ALA A 201 -17.52 4.38 16.77
CA ALA A 201 -17.74 4.93 18.12
C ALA A 201 -19.09 4.52 18.71
N ASP A 202 -20.15 4.44 17.91
CA ASP A 202 -21.47 3.99 18.33
C ASP A 202 -21.52 2.49 18.65
N ASP A 203 -20.79 1.66 17.91
CA ASP A 203 -20.67 0.22 18.20
C ASP A 203 -19.90 -0.09 19.49
N SER A 204 -19.01 0.82 19.92
CA SER A 204 -18.27 0.68 21.18
C SER A 204 -19.12 1.00 22.42
N LEU A 205 -20.30 1.61 22.22
CA LEU A 205 -21.24 2.00 23.29
C LEU A 205 -22.45 1.03 23.42
N ARG A 206 -22.51 0.01 22.57
CA ARG A 206 -23.50 -1.07 22.63
C ARG A 206 -22.90 -2.34 23.22
#